data_60f74303d44d39eead1c43e8011de692
#
_entry.id   60f74303d44d39eead1c43e8011de692
#
_cell.length_a   1.000
_cell.length_b   1.000
_cell.length_c   1.000
_cell.angle_alpha   90.00
_cell.angle_beta   90.00
_cell.angle_gamma   90.00
#
_symmetry.space_group_name_H-M   'P 1'
#
loop_
_entity.id
_entity.type
_entity.pdbx_description
1 polymer ?
#
loop_
_entity_poly.entity_id
_entity_poly.type
_entity_poly.pdbx_seq_one_letter_code
_entity_poly.pdbx_strand_id
1 'polypeptide(L)' 'MNKERNICIVGLGLLGGSYAMGLTDAGYTVTAVDVRPEAIRYALEKGIIAAGAVE' A
#
# COMPACT_ATOMS: atom_id res chain seq x y z
N MET A 1 -3.02 -12.11 -19.98
CA MET A 1 -3.11 -11.67 -19.40
C MET A 1 -3.31 -11.55 -18.27
N ASN A 2 -3.03 -11.45 -17.61
CA ASN A 2 -3.25 -11.34 -16.47
C ASN A 2 -3.36 -10.27 -16.01
N LYS A 3 -3.68 -9.99 -15.64
CA LYS A 3 -3.97 -9.13 -15.17
C LYS A 3 -3.95 -8.90 -13.85
N GLU A 4 -3.55 -9.66 -13.15
CA GLU A 4 -3.48 -9.54 -11.72
C GLU A 4 -2.35 -8.61 -11.33
N ARG A 5 -2.71 -7.39 -11.00
CA ARG A 5 -1.72 -6.42 -10.57
C ARG A 5 -2.00 -6.02 -9.12
N ASN A 6 -2.17 -7.04 -8.29
CA ASN A 6 -2.46 -6.85 -6.88
C ASN A 6 -1.25 -7.19 -6.06
N ILE A 7 -0.82 -6.26 -5.22
CA ILE A 7 0.35 -6.44 -4.38
C ILE A 7 -0.01 -6.09 -2.96
N CYS A 8 0.41 -6.92 -2.02
CA CYS A 8 0.20 -6.66 -0.62
C CYS A 8 1.54 -6.40 0.04
N ILE A 9 1.65 -5.28 0.76
CA ILE A 9 2.86 -4.92 1.46
C ILE A 9 2.63 -5.11 2.95
N VAL A 10 3.51 -5.85 3.58
CA VAL A 10 3.46 -6.06 5.02
C VAL A 10 4.48 -5.15 5.67
N GLY A 11 4.01 -4.19 6.46
CA GLY A 11 4.89 -3.21 7.08
C GLY A 11 5.16 -2.03 6.17
N LEU A 12 4.41 -0.93 6.36
CA LEU A 12 4.58 0.22 5.49
C LEU A 12 5.86 0.99 5.76
N GLY A 13 6.11 1.42 6.97
CA GLY A 13 7.33 2.14 7.27
C GLY A 13 7.70 3.16 6.20
N LEU A 14 8.89 3.74 6.31
CA LEU A 14 9.34 4.72 5.34
C LEU A 14 9.61 4.09 3.97
N LEU A 15 10.35 3.00 3.97
CA LEU A 15 10.71 2.36 2.71
C LEU A 15 9.50 1.71 2.05
N GLY A 16 8.65 1.09 2.86
CA GLY A 16 7.45 0.44 2.33
C GLY A 16 6.51 1.43 1.70
N GLY A 17 6.39 2.63 2.31
CA GLY A 17 5.51 3.67 1.75
C GLY A 17 6.00 4.16 0.41
N SER A 18 7.31 4.37 0.27
CA SER A 18 7.88 4.82 -1.01
C SER A 18 7.69 3.76 -2.08
N TYR A 19 7.88 2.51 -1.71
CA TYR A 19 7.72 1.40 -2.64
C TYR A 19 6.28 1.28 -3.10
N ALA A 20 5.34 1.42 -2.16
CA ALA A 20 3.92 1.34 -2.47
C ALA A 20 3.50 2.45 -3.44
N MET A 21 4.03 3.65 -3.22
CA MET A 21 3.72 4.78 -4.08
C MET A 21 4.18 4.51 -5.51
N GLY A 22 5.39 3.98 -5.65
CA GLY A 22 5.91 3.64 -6.97
C GLY A 22 5.07 2.60 -7.69
N LEU A 23 4.62 1.59 -6.95
CA LEU A 23 3.79 0.55 -7.53
C LEU A 23 2.41 1.10 -7.93
N THR A 24 1.84 1.95 -7.09
CA THR A 24 0.55 2.57 -7.41
C THR A 24 0.67 3.42 -8.66
N ASP A 25 1.75 4.19 -8.78
CA ASP A 25 1.96 5.02 -9.96
C ASP A 25 2.14 4.16 -11.21
N ALA A 26 2.67 2.96 -11.04
CA ALA A 26 2.86 2.05 -12.16
C ALA A 26 1.59 1.31 -12.55
N GLY A 27 0.49 1.54 -11.83
CA GLY A 27 -0.79 0.94 -12.17
C GLY A 27 -1.15 -0.29 -11.38
N TYR A 28 -0.38 -0.62 -10.34
CA TYR A 28 -0.71 -1.76 -9.49
C TYR A 28 -1.75 -1.38 -8.46
N THR A 29 -2.57 -2.35 -8.07
CA THR A 29 -3.47 -2.18 -6.94
C THR A 29 -2.72 -2.64 -5.71
N VAL A 30 -2.39 -1.70 -4.84
CA VAL A 30 -1.54 -1.97 -3.69
C VAL A 30 -2.39 -1.99 -2.43
N THR A 31 -2.26 -3.06 -1.66
CA THR A 31 -2.85 -3.14 -0.33
C THR A 31 -1.71 -3.25 0.68
N ALA A 32 -1.99 -2.93 1.94
CA ALA A 32 -0.96 -2.95 2.94
C ALA A 32 -1.49 -3.42 4.27
N VAL A 33 -0.60 -4.01 5.05
CA VAL A 33 -0.89 -4.42 6.42
C VAL A 33 0.17 -3.78 7.31
N ASP A 34 -0.24 -3.17 8.39
CA ASP A 34 0.69 -2.55 9.33
C ASP A 34 0.10 -2.61 10.73
N VAL A 35 0.96 -2.58 11.74
CA VAL A 35 0.49 -2.57 13.12
C VAL A 35 0.02 -1.19 13.55
N ARG A 36 0.35 -0.16 12.80
CA ARG A 36 0.04 1.22 13.15
C ARG A 36 -1.14 1.74 12.35
N PRO A 37 -2.27 2.02 13.00
CA PRO A 37 -3.45 2.52 12.27
C PRO A 37 -3.17 3.83 11.54
N GLU A 38 -2.35 4.70 12.12
CA GLU A 38 -2.09 5.99 11.50
C GLU A 38 -1.32 5.84 10.19
N ALA A 39 -0.46 4.83 10.09
CA ALA A 39 0.27 4.60 8.85
C ALA A 39 -0.68 4.18 7.73
N ILE A 40 -1.62 3.31 8.05
CA ILE A 40 -2.61 2.85 7.08
C ILE A 40 -3.52 4.00 6.67
N ARG A 41 -3.97 4.80 7.64
CA ARG A 41 -4.84 5.93 7.33
C ARG A 41 -4.14 6.95 6.44
N TYR A 42 -2.89 7.26 6.75
CA TYR A 42 -2.13 8.19 5.95
C TYR A 42 -1.99 7.70 4.50
N ALA A 43 -1.64 6.42 4.35
CA ALA A 43 -1.44 5.85 3.03
C ALA A 43 -2.73 5.84 2.21
N LEU A 44 -3.86 5.59 2.86
CA LEU A 44 -5.15 5.62 2.18
C LEU A 44 -5.50 7.04 1.75
N GLU A 45 -5.29 8.02 2.63
CA GLU A 45 -5.62 9.40 2.32
C GLU A 45 -4.81 9.95 1.17
N LYS A 46 -3.56 9.54 1.08
CA LYS A 46 -2.67 10.02 0.04
C LYS A 46 -2.76 9.21 -1.25
N GLY A 47 -3.59 8.18 -1.26
CA GLY A 47 -3.70 7.35 -2.45
C GLY A 47 -2.50 6.45 -2.69
N ILE A 48 -1.70 6.24 -1.67
CA ILE A 48 -0.52 5.37 -1.77
C ILE A 48 -0.93 3.91 -1.86
N ILE A 49 -1.99 3.56 -1.13
CA ILE A 49 -2.54 2.21 -1.16
C ILE A 49 -4.03 2.28 -1.44
N ALA A 50 -4.57 1.21 -2.00
CA ALA A 50 -5.99 1.14 -2.33
C ALA A 50 -6.81 0.63 -1.14
N ALA A 51 -6.21 -0.20 -0.31
CA ALA A 51 -6.88 -0.74 0.87
C ALA A 51 -5.81 -1.14 1.88
N GLY A 52 -6.21 -1.21 3.14
CA GLY A 52 -5.27 -1.56 4.19
C GLY A 52 -5.93 -2.22 5.36
N ALA A 53 -5.12 -2.85 6.19
CA ALA A 53 -5.58 -3.51 7.40
C ALA A 53 -4.55 -3.30 8.49
N VAL A 54 -5.03 -3.23 9.72
CA VAL A 54 -4.17 -3.11 10.90
C VAL A 54 -4.09 -4.48 11.54
N GLU A 55 -2.86 -4.93 11.81
CA GLU A 55 -2.68 -6.22 12.43
C GLU A 55 -1.70 -6.21 13.54
#